data_0a92985d1e95883d424e7fc7c10cf19c
#
_entry.id   0a92985d1e95883d424e7fc7c10cf19c
#
_cell.length_a   1.000
_cell.length_b   1.000
_cell.length_c   1.000
_cell.angle_alpha   90.00
_cell.angle_beta   90.00
_cell.angle_gamma   90.00
#
_symmetry.space_group_name_H-M   'P 1'
#
loop_
_entity.id
_entity.type
_entity.pdbx_description
1 polymer ?
#
loop_
_entity_poly.entity_id
_entity_poly.type
_entity_poly.pdbx_seq_one_letter_code
_entity_poly.pdbx_strand_id
1 'polypeptide(L)'
;MPPLTYASYLDLEELLSLQKPRSSPPEHDETLFIIIHQTYELWFKQLLHEFEKINRDFSAGDLFGAIHTFKRVRTIMKVLVAQVDILETMTPSSFSSFRDRLETASGFQSVQFREIEFALGYKRASTVKYLKPDYPGYDRLNQLLNEPTVVDHFHDFLETRGAQIPPDLKNRDVTQPNGPDERVQKEILRLYKNSPECSILFELMTDFDEGLQEWRYRHVKLVERTIGAKKGTGGSPGVPFLKESLFRPVFHDLWAIRHEL
;
A
#
# COMPACT_ATOMS: atom_id res chain seq x y z
N MET A 1 17.84 3.21 35.62
CA MET A 1 17.85 2.37 34.40
C MET A 1 19.15 2.63 33.67
N PRO A 2 19.78 1.66 33.04
CA PRO A 2 20.95 1.93 32.21
C PRO A 2 20.55 2.88 31.05
N PRO A 3 21.45 3.71 30.52
CA PRO A 3 21.17 4.60 29.41
C PRO A 3 20.84 3.79 28.17
N LEU A 4 19.93 4.32 27.32
CA LEU A 4 19.58 3.70 26.04
C LEU A 4 20.81 3.65 25.12
N THR A 5 21.03 2.51 24.51
CA THR A 5 22.01 2.31 23.43
C THR A 5 21.29 2.14 22.09
N TYR A 6 22.00 2.22 20.98
CA TYR A 6 21.44 1.94 19.66
C TYR A 6 20.76 0.56 19.59
N ALA A 7 21.44 -0.45 20.13
CA ALA A 7 20.92 -1.81 20.13
C ALA A 7 19.65 -1.96 20.99
N SER A 8 19.65 -1.38 22.22
CA SER A 8 18.48 -1.49 23.11
C SER A 8 17.30 -0.60 22.69
N TYR A 9 17.56 0.53 21.99
CA TYR A 9 16.49 1.39 21.47
C TYR A 9 15.74 0.74 20.30
N LEU A 10 16.44 -0.04 19.49
CA LEU A 10 15.89 -0.71 18.31
C LEU A 10 15.53 -2.18 18.53
N ASP A 11 15.71 -2.71 19.75
CA ASP A 11 15.53 -4.14 20.09
C ASP A 11 16.23 -5.07 19.08
N LEU A 12 17.47 -4.72 18.71
CA LEU A 12 18.19 -5.38 17.61
C LEU A 12 18.43 -6.87 17.86
N GLU A 13 18.68 -7.29 19.09
CA GLU A 13 18.90 -8.71 19.43
C GLU A 13 17.63 -9.53 19.09
N GLU A 14 16.47 -9.04 19.50
CA GLU A 14 15.18 -9.66 19.18
C GLU A 14 14.90 -9.62 17.69
N LEU A 15 14.98 -8.44 17.06
CA LEU A 15 14.73 -8.24 15.64
C LEU A 15 15.56 -9.19 14.78
N LEU A 16 16.88 -9.30 15.05
CA LEU A 16 17.79 -10.14 14.28
C LEU A 16 17.68 -11.64 14.64
N SER A 17 16.89 -12.01 15.63
CA SER A 17 16.58 -13.40 15.99
C SER A 17 15.31 -13.94 15.30
N LEU A 18 14.56 -13.09 14.59
CA LEU A 18 13.27 -13.45 13.98
C LEU A 18 13.41 -14.18 12.63
N GLN A 19 14.59 -14.20 12.01
CA GLN A 19 14.84 -14.87 10.74
C GLN A 19 15.10 -16.37 10.97
N LYS A 20 14.04 -17.18 10.94
CA LYS A 20 14.07 -18.61 11.28
C LYS A 20 13.70 -19.48 10.07
N PRO A 21 14.67 -19.93 9.26
CA PRO A 21 14.43 -20.86 8.17
C PRO A 21 13.76 -22.17 8.64
N ARG A 22 12.93 -22.74 7.79
CA ARG A 22 12.20 -23.99 8.03
C ARG A 22 12.78 -25.18 7.28
N SER A 23 13.63 -24.92 6.28
CA SER A 23 14.31 -25.98 5.52
C SER A 23 15.37 -26.71 6.36
N SER A 24 15.52 -28.02 6.12
CA SER A 24 16.55 -28.84 6.74
C SER A 24 17.08 -29.83 5.71
N PRO A 25 18.36 -29.74 5.30
CA PRO A 25 19.33 -28.69 5.69
C PRO A 25 18.85 -27.29 5.29
N PRO A 26 19.36 -26.22 5.94
CA PRO A 26 18.96 -24.84 5.63
C PRO A 26 19.29 -24.47 4.17
N GLU A 27 18.29 -23.97 3.46
CA GLU A 27 18.44 -23.43 2.10
C GLU A 27 18.90 -21.96 2.17
N HIS A 28 19.91 -21.60 1.40
CA HIS A 28 20.55 -20.27 1.47
C HIS A 28 19.54 -19.13 1.26
N ASP A 29 18.72 -19.23 0.21
CA ASP A 29 17.81 -18.16 -0.21
C ASP A 29 16.55 -18.04 0.65
N GLU A 30 16.27 -19.00 1.54
CA GLU A 30 15.16 -18.91 2.48
C GLU A 30 15.33 -17.74 3.47
N THR A 31 16.57 -17.47 3.90
CA THR A 31 16.87 -16.31 4.75
C THR A 31 16.57 -15.00 4.02
N LEU A 32 16.98 -14.87 2.75
CA LEU A 32 16.67 -13.72 1.92
C LEU A 32 15.15 -13.54 1.79
N PHE A 33 14.42 -14.62 1.53
CA PHE A 33 12.96 -14.61 1.42
C PHE A 33 12.29 -14.09 2.69
N ILE A 34 12.73 -14.55 3.86
CA ILE A 34 12.20 -14.09 5.16
C ILE A 34 12.49 -12.61 5.36
N ILE A 35 13.75 -12.18 5.19
CA ILE A 35 14.17 -10.78 5.42
C ILE A 35 13.39 -9.82 4.52
N ILE A 36 13.27 -10.12 3.24
CA ILE A 36 12.54 -9.25 2.30
C ILE A 36 11.09 -9.09 2.72
N HIS A 37 10.39 -10.17 3.07
CA HIS A 37 8.98 -10.07 3.49
C HIS A 37 8.83 -9.33 4.82
N GLN A 38 9.71 -9.56 5.80
CA GLN A 38 9.72 -8.78 7.04
C GLN A 38 9.96 -7.30 6.78
N THR A 39 10.88 -6.96 5.87
CA THR A 39 11.17 -5.57 5.48
C THR A 39 9.97 -4.91 4.79
N TYR A 40 9.26 -5.63 3.92
CA TYR A 40 8.00 -5.13 3.34
C TYR A 40 6.95 -4.83 4.43
N GLU A 41 6.76 -5.74 5.39
CA GLU A 41 5.79 -5.53 6.47
C GLU A 41 6.17 -4.34 7.37
N LEU A 42 7.46 -4.08 7.61
CA LEU A 42 7.92 -2.90 8.34
C LEU A 42 7.64 -1.61 7.55
N TRP A 43 7.85 -1.60 6.23
CA TRP A 43 7.50 -0.46 5.39
C TRP A 43 5.99 -0.27 5.27
N PHE A 44 5.20 -1.34 5.22
CA PHE A 44 3.74 -1.24 5.25
C PHE A 44 3.23 -0.59 6.53
N LYS A 45 3.80 -0.97 7.68
CA LYS A 45 3.53 -0.32 8.97
C LYS A 45 3.84 1.18 8.92
N GLN A 46 4.98 1.56 8.34
CA GLN A 46 5.34 2.98 8.19
C GLN A 46 4.38 3.71 7.24
N LEU A 47 4.01 3.11 6.11
CA LEU A 47 3.04 3.73 5.19
C LEU A 47 1.68 3.97 5.85
N LEU A 48 1.17 3.02 6.62
CA LEU A 48 -0.08 3.18 7.37
C LEU A 48 0.00 4.33 8.37
N HIS A 49 1.12 4.45 9.09
CA HIS A 49 1.38 5.57 10.00
C HIS A 49 1.42 6.92 9.26
N GLU A 50 2.02 6.99 8.09
CA GLU A 50 2.05 8.21 7.26
C GLU A 50 0.66 8.55 6.69
N PHE A 51 -0.17 7.56 6.31
CA PHE A 51 -1.54 7.82 5.85
C PHE A 51 -2.41 8.41 6.95
N GLU A 52 -2.27 7.95 8.19
CA GLU A 52 -2.95 8.59 9.33
C GLU A 52 -2.55 10.06 9.50
N LYS A 53 -1.26 10.38 9.28
CA LYS A 53 -0.80 11.77 9.29
C LYS A 53 -1.38 12.55 8.11
N ILE A 54 -1.36 12.01 6.89
CA ILE A 54 -1.95 12.63 5.70
C ILE A 54 -3.43 12.96 5.93
N ASN A 55 -4.20 12.04 6.50
CA ASN A 55 -5.61 12.27 6.80
C ASN A 55 -5.80 13.44 7.76
N ARG A 56 -4.97 13.54 8.81
CA ARG A 56 -5.01 14.69 9.74
C ARG A 56 -4.63 16.00 9.05
N ASP A 57 -3.57 16.01 8.23
CA ASP A 57 -3.11 17.18 7.49
C ASP A 57 -4.20 17.66 6.52
N PHE A 58 -4.84 16.74 5.79
CA PHE A 58 -5.93 17.04 4.87
C PHE A 58 -7.15 17.63 5.61
N SER A 59 -7.59 17.01 6.69
CA SER A 59 -8.73 17.51 7.49
C SER A 59 -8.45 18.88 8.12
N ALA A 60 -7.17 19.17 8.45
CA ALA A 60 -6.74 20.46 8.97
C ALA A 60 -6.47 21.51 7.89
N GLY A 61 -6.51 21.16 6.60
CA GLY A 61 -6.10 22.02 5.49
C GLY A 61 -4.60 22.32 5.48
N ASP A 62 -3.76 21.51 6.14
CA ASP A 62 -2.30 21.69 6.17
C ASP A 62 -1.63 21.17 4.90
N LEU A 63 -1.55 22.04 3.91
CA LEU A 63 -0.92 21.76 2.63
C LEU A 63 0.55 21.37 2.76
N PHE A 64 1.32 22.10 3.57
CA PHE A 64 2.76 21.84 3.67
C PHE A 64 3.08 20.57 4.46
N GLY A 65 2.26 20.25 5.46
CA GLY A 65 2.29 18.96 6.15
C GLY A 65 2.02 17.81 5.18
N ALA A 66 0.96 17.92 4.38
CA ALA A 66 0.62 16.95 3.35
C ALA A 66 1.74 16.77 2.31
N ILE A 67 2.28 17.87 1.76
CA ILE A 67 3.43 17.84 0.83
C ILE A 67 4.63 17.12 1.46
N HIS A 68 4.97 17.45 2.70
CA HIS A 68 6.10 16.82 3.40
C HIS A 68 5.89 15.31 3.56
N THR A 69 4.68 14.90 3.93
CA THR A 69 4.34 13.48 4.14
C THR A 69 4.28 12.73 2.81
N PHE A 70 3.70 13.30 1.75
CA PHE A 70 3.70 12.68 0.42
C PHE A 70 5.10 12.51 -0.17
N LYS A 71 6.05 13.43 0.07
CA LYS A 71 7.46 13.21 -0.27
C LYS A 71 8.02 11.94 0.37
N ARG A 72 7.65 11.66 1.63
CA ARG A 72 8.11 10.46 2.34
C ARG A 72 7.47 9.19 1.81
N VAL A 73 6.14 9.15 1.68
CA VAL A 73 5.45 7.93 1.19
C VAL A 73 5.86 7.58 -0.25
N ARG A 74 6.02 8.59 -1.13
CA ARG A 74 6.60 8.41 -2.46
C ARG A 74 8.00 7.80 -2.41
N THR A 75 8.87 8.29 -1.50
CA THR A 75 10.23 7.76 -1.35
C THR A 75 10.22 6.32 -0.84
N ILE A 76 9.34 6.00 0.11
CA ILE A 76 9.14 4.62 0.58
C ILE A 76 8.69 3.73 -0.59
N MET A 77 7.76 4.18 -1.43
CA MET A 77 7.32 3.40 -2.60
C MET A 77 8.49 3.09 -3.54
N LYS A 78 9.39 4.04 -3.80
CA LYS A 78 10.60 3.78 -4.60
C LYS A 78 11.49 2.69 -3.98
N VAL A 79 11.64 2.68 -2.66
CA VAL A 79 12.37 1.62 -1.95
C VAL A 79 11.66 0.28 -2.11
N LEU A 80 10.33 0.24 -1.97
CA LEU A 80 9.55 -1.00 -2.15
C LEU A 80 9.66 -1.55 -3.58
N VAL A 81 9.64 -0.69 -4.59
CA VAL A 81 9.88 -1.09 -5.99
C VAL A 81 11.29 -1.64 -6.15
N ALA A 82 12.32 -0.93 -5.65
CA ALA A 82 13.72 -1.36 -5.78
C ALA A 82 14.02 -2.69 -5.05
N GLN A 83 13.33 -3.00 -3.95
CA GLN A 83 13.50 -4.27 -3.26
C GLN A 83 13.05 -5.49 -4.09
N VAL A 84 12.18 -5.30 -5.08
CA VAL A 84 11.82 -6.37 -6.02
C VAL A 84 13.06 -6.86 -6.77
N ASP A 85 14.01 -5.97 -7.13
CA ASP A 85 15.25 -6.34 -7.81
C ASP A 85 16.08 -7.32 -6.99
N ILE A 86 16.13 -7.14 -5.66
CA ILE A 86 16.83 -8.05 -4.75
C ILE A 86 16.15 -9.43 -4.77
N LEU A 87 14.82 -9.46 -4.67
CA LEU A 87 14.08 -10.73 -4.65
C LEU A 87 14.14 -11.45 -6.00
N GLU A 88 14.26 -10.72 -7.11
CA GLU A 88 14.45 -11.28 -8.47
C GLU A 88 15.80 -11.95 -8.67
N THR A 89 16.78 -11.76 -7.78
CA THR A 89 18.04 -12.52 -7.81
C THR A 89 17.85 -13.99 -7.42
N MET A 90 16.77 -14.30 -6.70
CA MET A 90 16.42 -15.69 -6.35
C MET A 90 15.85 -16.40 -7.58
N THR A 91 16.48 -17.52 -7.95
CA THR A 91 16.01 -18.31 -9.10
C THR A 91 14.75 -19.11 -8.78
N PRO A 92 13.96 -19.52 -9.78
CA PRO A 92 12.85 -20.46 -9.58
C PRO A 92 13.30 -21.79 -8.91
N SER A 93 14.50 -22.25 -9.20
CA SER A 93 15.08 -23.45 -8.58
C SER A 93 15.35 -23.24 -7.09
N SER A 94 16.00 -22.11 -6.73
CA SER A 94 16.25 -21.75 -5.33
C SER A 94 14.95 -21.61 -4.53
N PHE A 95 13.94 -20.96 -5.12
CA PHE A 95 12.63 -20.86 -4.46
C PHE A 95 11.96 -22.22 -4.30
N SER A 96 12.05 -23.09 -5.30
CA SER A 96 11.43 -24.42 -5.26
C SER A 96 12.05 -25.33 -4.19
N SER A 97 13.32 -25.14 -3.81
CA SER A 97 14.00 -25.98 -2.82
C SER A 97 13.39 -25.88 -1.42
N PHE A 98 12.83 -24.72 -1.06
CA PHE A 98 12.17 -24.53 0.25
C PHE A 98 10.66 -24.25 0.18
N ARG A 99 10.11 -24.07 -1.03
CA ARG A 99 8.69 -23.70 -1.22
C ARG A 99 7.71 -24.56 -0.43
N ASP A 100 7.93 -25.87 -0.39
CA ASP A 100 7.03 -26.79 0.28
C ASP A 100 7.06 -26.63 1.82
N ARG A 101 8.11 -25.98 2.36
CA ARG A 101 8.22 -25.64 3.78
C ARG A 101 7.37 -24.43 4.18
N LEU A 102 6.89 -23.67 3.20
CA LEU A 102 5.97 -22.55 3.45
C LEU A 102 4.55 -23.03 3.77
N GLU A 103 4.21 -24.30 3.48
CA GLU A 103 2.89 -24.87 3.69
C GLU A 103 1.78 -23.99 3.07
N THR A 104 0.96 -23.37 3.91
CA THR A 104 -0.10 -22.43 3.50
C THR A 104 0.30 -20.96 3.60
N ALA A 105 1.53 -20.65 4.08
CA ALA A 105 1.97 -19.26 4.21
C ALA A 105 2.10 -18.60 2.83
N SER A 106 1.51 -17.42 2.68
CA SER A 106 1.43 -16.68 1.42
C SER A 106 1.36 -15.18 1.67
N GLY A 107 2.02 -14.39 0.85
CA GLY A 107 1.88 -12.93 0.85
C GLY A 107 0.44 -12.43 0.67
N PHE A 108 -0.45 -13.26 0.12
CA PHE A 108 -1.89 -12.98 0.07
C PHE A 108 -2.49 -12.75 1.46
N GLN A 109 -1.89 -13.33 2.50
CA GLN A 109 -2.33 -13.23 3.89
C GLN A 109 -1.78 -11.99 4.62
N SER A 110 -1.01 -11.12 3.95
CA SER A 110 -0.55 -9.86 4.55
C SER A 110 -1.73 -8.98 4.92
N VAL A 111 -1.96 -8.83 6.22
CA VAL A 111 -3.02 -7.98 6.77
C VAL A 111 -2.70 -6.52 6.51
N GLN A 112 -1.46 -6.07 6.77
CA GLN A 112 -1.06 -4.68 6.57
C GLN A 112 -1.19 -4.24 5.11
N PHE A 113 -0.93 -5.13 4.14
CA PHE A 113 -1.17 -4.79 2.74
C PHE A 113 -2.68 -4.59 2.45
N ARG A 114 -3.57 -5.37 3.07
CA ARG A 114 -5.02 -5.15 2.96
C ARG A 114 -5.44 -3.85 3.65
N GLU A 115 -4.83 -3.51 4.79
CA GLU A 115 -5.06 -2.22 5.47
C GLU A 115 -4.66 -1.05 4.56
N ILE A 116 -3.51 -1.13 3.87
CA ILE A 116 -3.08 -0.14 2.87
C ILE A 116 -4.12 -0.02 1.74
N GLU A 117 -4.58 -1.14 1.18
CA GLU A 117 -5.61 -1.11 0.14
C GLU A 117 -6.88 -0.41 0.63
N PHE A 118 -7.34 -0.70 1.84
CA PHE A 118 -8.56 -0.09 2.39
C PHE A 118 -8.38 1.39 2.71
N ALA A 119 -7.25 1.77 3.30
CA ALA A 119 -6.91 3.17 3.55
C ALA A 119 -6.87 4.00 2.27
N LEU A 120 -6.42 3.41 1.16
CA LEU A 120 -6.34 4.04 -0.15
C LEU A 120 -7.62 3.95 -0.99
N GLY A 121 -8.70 3.33 -0.46
CA GLY A 121 -9.99 3.27 -1.14
C GLY A 121 -10.27 2.03 -1.99
N TYR A 122 -9.37 1.03 -2.02
CA TYR A 122 -9.65 -0.26 -2.67
C TYR A 122 -10.45 -1.21 -1.77
N LYS A 123 -11.57 -0.72 -1.24
CA LYS A 123 -12.38 -1.47 -0.27
C LYS A 123 -13.14 -2.62 -0.92
N ARG A 124 -13.12 -3.76 -0.23
CA ARG A 124 -13.83 -4.97 -0.63
C ARG A 124 -14.42 -5.63 0.62
N ALA A 125 -15.70 -5.39 0.89
CA ALA A 125 -16.39 -5.96 2.04
C ALA A 125 -16.29 -7.50 2.09
N SER A 126 -16.22 -8.17 0.92
CA SER A 126 -16.00 -9.62 0.85
C SER A 126 -14.69 -10.06 1.52
N THR A 127 -13.62 -9.25 1.46
CA THR A 127 -12.35 -9.59 2.12
C THR A 127 -12.52 -9.77 3.62
N VAL A 128 -13.26 -8.88 4.28
CA VAL A 128 -13.52 -8.96 5.73
C VAL A 128 -14.49 -10.11 6.05
N LYS A 129 -15.51 -10.32 5.23
CA LYS A 129 -16.50 -11.39 5.44
C LYS A 129 -15.92 -12.81 5.43
N TYR A 130 -14.81 -13.03 4.71
CA TYR A 130 -14.12 -14.32 4.67
C TYR A 130 -13.13 -14.52 5.82
N LEU A 131 -12.73 -13.45 6.51
CA LEU A 131 -11.88 -13.55 7.69
C LEU A 131 -12.72 -13.96 8.91
N LYS A 132 -12.14 -14.81 9.75
CA LYS A 132 -12.75 -15.12 11.05
C LYS A 132 -12.47 -13.99 12.03
N PRO A 133 -13.35 -13.73 13.01
CA PRO A 133 -13.13 -12.68 14.02
C PRO A 133 -11.83 -12.85 14.84
N ASP A 134 -11.34 -14.08 15.00
CA ASP A 134 -10.08 -14.39 15.67
C ASP A 134 -8.84 -14.27 14.78
N TYR A 135 -9.02 -13.92 13.49
CA TYR A 135 -7.90 -13.71 12.58
C TYR A 135 -7.12 -12.44 12.96
N PRO A 136 -5.79 -12.52 13.06
CA PRO A 136 -4.96 -11.34 13.36
C PRO A 136 -5.26 -10.17 12.40
N GLY A 137 -5.55 -8.97 12.96
CA GLY A 137 -5.89 -7.79 12.19
C GLY A 137 -7.34 -7.67 11.70
N TYR A 138 -8.24 -8.63 12.02
CA TYR A 138 -9.65 -8.54 11.66
C TYR A 138 -10.30 -7.23 12.12
N ASP A 139 -10.12 -6.88 13.40
CA ASP A 139 -10.73 -5.67 13.96
C ASP A 139 -10.27 -4.41 13.24
N ARG A 140 -8.97 -4.31 12.93
CA ARG A 140 -8.41 -3.15 12.23
C ARG A 140 -8.92 -3.07 10.78
N LEU A 141 -8.98 -4.19 10.06
CA LEU A 141 -9.53 -4.23 8.71
C LEU A 141 -11.03 -3.88 8.69
N ASN A 142 -11.79 -4.39 9.66
CA ASN A 142 -13.21 -4.07 9.78
C ASN A 142 -13.42 -2.59 10.15
N GLN A 143 -12.55 -2.01 10.98
CA GLN A 143 -12.55 -0.59 11.28
C GLN A 143 -12.28 0.22 10.00
N LEU A 144 -11.20 -0.05 9.28
CA LEU A 144 -10.84 0.64 8.03
C LEU A 144 -11.90 0.49 6.94
N LEU A 145 -12.63 -0.64 6.90
CA LEU A 145 -13.76 -0.79 5.98
C LEU A 145 -14.82 0.29 6.20
N ASN A 146 -15.06 0.68 7.45
CA ASN A 146 -16.11 1.62 7.87
C ASN A 146 -15.60 3.06 8.09
N GLU A 147 -14.32 3.34 7.90
CA GLU A 147 -13.73 4.68 8.02
C GLU A 147 -13.59 5.37 6.65
N PRO A 148 -13.57 6.72 6.60
CA PRO A 148 -13.17 7.46 5.40
C PRO A 148 -11.77 7.06 4.92
N THR A 149 -11.53 7.16 3.63
CA THR A 149 -10.25 6.85 2.97
C THR A 149 -9.37 8.09 2.84
N VAL A 150 -8.11 7.91 2.43
CA VAL A 150 -7.23 9.02 2.04
C VAL A 150 -7.87 9.89 0.94
N VAL A 151 -8.65 9.29 0.03
CA VAL A 151 -9.35 10.03 -1.03
C VAL A 151 -10.50 10.86 -0.47
N ASP A 152 -11.25 10.36 0.53
CA ASP A 152 -12.31 11.14 1.17
C ASP A 152 -11.73 12.34 1.92
N HIS A 153 -10.64 12.16 2.68
CA HIS A 153 -9.93 13.27 3.33
C HIS A 153 -9.29 14.25 2.33
N PHE A 154 -8.87 13.76 1.16
CA PHE A 154 -8.43 14.64 0.08
C PHE A 154 -9.59 15.53 -0.43
N HIS A 155 -10.80 15.00 -0.54
CA HIS A 155 -11.98 15.83 -0.85
C HIS A 155 -12.21 16.92 0.21
N ASP A 156 -12.11 16.59 1.50
CA ASP A 156 -12.18 17.58 2.58
C ASP A 156 -11.10 18.67 2.42
N PHE A 157 -9.86 18.26 2.11
CA PHE A 157 -8.77 19.19 1.84
C PHE A 157 -9.10 20.14 0.66
N LEU A 158 -9.63 19.61 -0.45
CA LEU A 158 -10.02 20.43 -1.60
C LEU A 158 -11.05 21.51 -1.22
N GLU A 159 -12.00 21.20 -0.33
CA GLU A 159 -12.97 22.18 0.20
C GLU A 159 -12.28 23.31 0.97
N THR A 160 -11.23 23.02 1.75
CA THR A 160 -10.44 24.07 2.44
C THR A 160 -9.77 25.02 1.45
N ARG A 161 -9.63 24.61 0.17
CA ARG A 161 -9.09 25.40 -0.95
C ARG A 161 -10.19 26.02 -1.82
N GLY A 162 -11.43 26.00 -1.32
CA GLY A 162 -12.59 26.59 -2.02
C GLY A 162 -13.14 25.76 -3.17
N ALA A 163 -12.82 24.46 -3.22
CA ALA A 163 -13.47 23.53 -4.14
C ALA A 163 -14.89 23.18 -3.67
N GLN A 164 -15.77 22.90 -4.61
CA GLN A 164 -17.14 22.48 -4.32
C GLN A 164 -17.25 20.96 -4.50
N ILE A 165 -17.15 20.23 -3.40
CA ILE A 165 -17.32 18.78 -3.43
C ILE A 165 -18.80 18.42 -3.40
N PRO A 166 -19.28 17.57 -4.34
CA PRO A 166 -20.67 17.16 -4.39
C PRO A 166 -21.17 16.50 -3.11
N PRO A 167 -22.38 16.85 -2.60
CA PRO A 167 -22.92 16.29 -1.35
C PRO A 167 -23.08 14.77 -1.35
N ASP A 168 -23.35 14.18 -2.52
CA ASP A 168 -23.46 12.71 -2.68
C ASP A 168 -22.12 12.00 -2.47
N LEU A 169 -21.00 12.63 -2.83
CA LEU A 169 -19.66 12.09 -2.54
C LEU A 169 -19.30 12.23 -1.06
N LYS A 170 -19.69 13.31 -0.41
CA LYS A 170 -19.46 13.52 1.03
C LYS A 170 -20.26 12.55 1.90
N ASN A 171 -21.45 12.16 1.46
CA ASN A 171 -22.35 11.26 2.16
C ASN A 171 -22.37 9.85 1.55
N ARG A 172 -21.33 9.49 0.78
CA ARG A 172 -21.25 8.18 0.16
C ARG A 172 -21.16 7.04 1.18
N ASP A 173 -21.50 5.84 0.79
CA ASP A 173 -21.18 4.64 1.55
C ASP A 173 -19.66 4.40 1.52
N VAL A 174 -18.99 4.70 2.63
CA VAL A 174 -17.53 4.55 2.74
C VAL A 174 -17.05 3.10 2.70
N THR A 175 -17.94 2.11 2.78
CA THR A 175 -17.59 0.69 2.62
C THR A 175 -17.35 0.31 1.16
N GLN A 176 -17.77 1.17 0.22
CA GLN A 176 -17.57 1.00 -1.21
C GLN A 176 -16.25 1.64 -1.66
N PRO A 177 -15.63 1.13 -2.73
CA PRO A 177 -14.43 1.74 -3.30
C PRO A 177 -14.70 3.17 -3.81
N ASN A 178 -13.66 4.00 -3.79
CA ASN A 178 -13.68 5.30 -4.45
C ASN A 178 -13.65 5.12 -5.99
N GLY A 179 -14.25 6.05 -6.70
CA GLY A 179 -14.24 6.11 -8.17
C GLY A 179 -14.04 7.53 -8.68
N PRO A 180 -13.85 7.72 -10.00
CA PRO A 180 -13.71 9.04 -10.61
C PRO A 180 -15.02 9.83 -10.59
N ASP A 181 -14.92 11.17 -10.51
CA ASP A 181 -16.06 12.09 -10.61
C ASP A 181 -15.69 13.36 -11.40
N GLU A 182 -16.35 13.60 -12.52
CA GLU A 182 -16.06 14.76 -13.39
C GLU A 182 -16.25 16.12 -12.69
N ARG A 183 -17.11 16.20 -11.67
CA ARG A 183 -17.33 17.43 -10.90
C ARG A 183 -16.10 17.74 -10.04
N VAL A 184 -15.51 16.71 -9.43
CA VAL A 184 -14.25 16.83 -8.66
C VAL A 184 -13.09 17.13 -9.60
N GLN A 185 -13.03 16.51 -10.77
CA GLN A 185 -11.99 16.78 -11.79
C GLN A 185 -11.94 18.25 -12.18
N LYS A 186 -13.09 18.91 -12.39
CA LYS A 186 -13.17 20.35 -12.70
C LYS A 186 -12.58 21.20 -11.58
N GLU A 187 -12.86 20.86 -10.33
CA GLU A 187 -12.31 21.58 -9.18
C GLU A 187 -10.79 21.38 -9.03
N ILE A 188 -10.32 20.16 -9.20
CA ILE A 188 -8.89 19.85 -9.19
C ILE A 188 -8.18 20.60 -10.31
N LEU A 189 -8.71 20.59 -11.53
CA LEU A 189 -8.15 21.30 -12.67
C LEU A 189 -8.08 22.82 -12.43
N ARG A 190 -9.14 23.40 -11.82
CA ARG A 190 -9.14 24.80 -11.41
C ARG A 190 -8.04 25.11 -10.41
N LEU A 191 -7.89 24.29 -9.37
CA LEU A 191 -6.84 24.45 -8.36
C LEU A 191 -5.45 24.22 -8.95
N TYR A 192 -5.28 23.25 -9.82
CA TYR A 192 -4.01 22.96 -10.49
C TYR A 192 -3.52 24.19 -11.28
N LYS A 193 -4.42 24.85 -12.03
CA LYS A 193 -4.07 26.04 -12.85
C LYS A 193 -3.88 27.33 -12.05
N ASN A 194 -4.52 27.47 -10.90
CA ASN A 194 -4.54 28.73 -10.16
C ASN A 194 -3.80 28.73 -8.82
N SER A 195 -3.30 27.56 -8.36
CA SER A 195 -2.62 27.41 -7.08
C SER A 195 -1.38 26.53 -7.25
N PRO A 196 -0.21 27.14 -7.56
CA PRO A 196 1.03 26.38 -7.80
C PRO A 196 1.44 25.44 -6.65
N GLU A 197 1.13 25.83 -5.41
CA GLU A 197 1.39 25.01 -4.24
C GLU A 197 0.51 23.74 -4.18
N CYS A 198 -0.75 23.83 -4.66
CA CYS A 198 -1.60 22.64 -4.81
C CYS A 198 -1.08 21.72 -5.92
N SER A 199 -0.57 22.28 -7.02
CA SER A 199 0.03 21.50 -8.10
C SER A 199 1.19 20.65 -7.60
N ILE A 200 2.04 21.18 -6.69
CA ILE A 200 3.14 20.40 -6.08
C ILE A 200 2.59 19.19 -5.32
N LEU A 201 1.53 19.36 -4.55
CA LEU A 201 0.89 18.25 -3.84
C LEU A 201 0.32 17.23 -4.81
N PHE A 202 -0.42 17.67 -5.84
CA PHE A 202 -1.07 16.80 -6.81
C PHE A 202 -0.04 15.96 -7.59
N GLU A 203 1.10 16.54 -7.96
CA GLU A 203 2.19 15.79 -8.57
C GLU A 203 2.77 14.73 -7.64
N LEU A 204 3.00 15.05 -6.37
CA LEU A 204 3.51 14.08 -5.40
C LEU A 204 2.52 12.94 -5.15
N MET A 205 1.22 13.22 -5.16
CA MET A 205 0.16 12.21 -5.07
C MET A 205 0.17 11.30 -6.29
N THR A 206 0.32 11.88 -7.49
CA THR A 206 0.42 11.13 -8.74
C THR A 206 1.68 10.27 -8.78
N ASP A 207 2.84 10.81 -8.37
CA ASP A 207 4.11 10.07 -8.25
C ASP A 207 4.00 8.87 -7.30
N PHE A 208 3.30 9.04 -6.18
CA PHE A 208 3.03 7.95 -5.25
C PHE A 208 2.17 6.85 -5.88
N ASP A 209 1.10 7.25 -6.56
CA ASP A 209 0.16 6.33 -7.21
C ASP A 209 0.83 5.58 -8.37
N GLU A 210 1.66 6.27 -9.18
CA GLU A 210 2.49 5.63 -10.19
C GLU A 210 3.41 4.57 -9.58
N GLY A 211 4.11 4.91 -8.48
CA GLY A 211 4.98 3.98 -7.77
C GLY A 211 4.23 2.75 -7.24
N LEU A 212 2.99 2.90 -6.77
CA LEU A 212 2.15 1.78 -6.33
C LEU A 212 1.75 0.87 -7.50
N GLN A 213 1.41 1.46 -8.66
CA GLN A 213 1.07 0.70 -9.87
C GLN A 213 2.31 -0.03 -10.43
N GLU A 214 3.47 0.62 -10.43
CA GLU A 214 4.76 0.00 -10.79
C GLU A 214 5.07 -1.18 -9.86
N TRP A 215 4.95 -1.01 -8.56
CA TRP A 215 5.16 -2.10 -7.60
C TRP A 215 4.23 -3.29 -7.87
N ARG A 216 2.94 -3.04 -8.13
CA ARG A 216 1.98 -4.11 -8.49
C ARG A 216 2.40 -4.84 -9.76
N TYR A 217 2.80 -4.10 -10.79
CA TYR A 217 3.27 -4.69 -12.04
C TYR A 217 4.52 -5.56 -11.83
N ARG A 218 5.52 -5.01 -11.13
CA ARG A 218 6.76 -5.73 -10.82
C ARG A 218 6.48 -6.99 -10.00
N HIS A 219 5.60 -6.89 -9.01
CA HIS A 219 5.19 -8.04 -8.20
C HIS A 219 4.50 -9.12 -9.03
N VAL A 220 3.60 -8.77 -9.94
CA VAL A 220 2.98 -9.72 -10.89
C VAL A 220 4.06 -10.44 -11.71
N LYS A 221 5.03 -9.69 -12.25
CA LYS A 221 6.11 -10.26 -13.05
C LYS A 221 7.05 -11.14 -12.24
N LEU A 222 7.37 -10.75 -11.01
CA LEU A 222 8.14 -11.56 -10.08
C LEU A 222 7.44 -12.92 -9.83
N VAL A 223 6.16 -12.91 -9.52
CA VAL A 223 5.39 -14.15 -9.27
C VAL A 223 5.32 -14.99 -10.55
N GLU A 224 5.06 -14.38 -11.72
CA GLU A 224 4.98 -15.07 -13.00
C GLU A 224 6.30 -15.77 -13.35
N ARG A 225 7.46 -15.11 -13.15
CA ARG A 225 8.78 -15.69 -13.44
C ARG A 225 9.21 -16.74 -12.41
N THR A 226 8.72 -16.66 -11.17
CA THR A 226 9.14 -17.58 -10.08
C THR A 226 8.32 -18.86 -10.03
N ILE A 227 6.98 -18.76 -10.14
CA ILE A 227 6.08 -19.93 -10.03
C ILE A 227 5.27 -20.21 -11.30
N GLY A 228 5.31 -19.32 -12.29
CA GLY A 228 4.55 -19.48 -13.55
C GLY A 228 3.05 -19.54 -13.31
N ALA A 229 2.39 -20.53 -13.90
CA ALA A 229 0.94 -20.74 -13.77
C ALA A 229 0.52 -21.52 -12.51
N LYS A 230 1.45 -21.83 -11.60
CA LYS A 230 1.12 -22.55 -10.36
C LYS A 230 0.27 -21.67 -9.44
N LYS A 231 -0.60 -22.31 -8.65
CA LYS A 231 -1.35 -21.63 -7.58
C LYS A 231 -0.41 -21.12 -6.50
N GLY A 232 -0.77 -20.03 -5.85
CA GLY A 232 -0.08 -19.54 -4.65
C GLY A 232 -0.18 -20.56 -3.52
N THR A 233 0.80 -20.56 -2.60
CA THR A 233 0.83 -21.45 -1.41
C THR A 233 -0.40 -21.30 -0.53
N GLY A 234 -0.97 -20.10 -0.41
CA GLY A 234 -2.23 -19.83 0.31
C GLY A 234 -3.50 -20.14 -0.47
N GLY A 235 -3.44 -20.91 -1.58
CA GLY A 235 -4.60 -21.33 -2.35
C GLY A 235 -5.18 -20.27 -3.30
N SER A 236 -4.55 -19.09 -3.41
CA SER A 236 -4.98 -18.05 -4.37
C SER A 236 -4.81 -18.51 -5.81
N PRO A 237 -5.59 -17.95 -6.78
CA PRO A 237 -5.43 -18.24 -8.21
C PRO A 237 -4.04 -17.89 -8.77
N GLY A 238 -3.16 -17.24 -7.98
CA GLY A 238 -1.83 -16.82 -8.41
C GLY A 238 -1.87 -15.59 -9.33
N VAL A 239 -1.09 -15.63 -10.41
CA VAL A 239 -0.91 -14.51 -11.36
C VAL A 239 -2.22 -13.91 -11.89
N PRO A 240 -3.26 -14.69 -12.29
CA PRO A 240 -4.53 -14.12 -12.75
C PRO A 240 -5.18 -13.18 -11.74
N PHE A 241 -5.22 -13.56 -10.46
CA PHE A 241 -5.77 -12.72 -9.40
C PHE A 241 -4.98 -11.41 -9.21
N LEU A 242 -3.65 -11.50 -9.24
CA LEU A 242 -2.80 -10.32 -9.07
C LEU A 242 -2.99 -9.31 -10.22
N LYS A 243 -3.23 -9.79 -11.44
CA LYS A 243 -3.47 -8.94 -12.62
C LYS A 243 -4.73 -8.09 -12.51
N GLU A 244 -5.73 -8.47 -11.70
CA GLU A 244 -6.96 -7.70 -11.50
C GLU A 244 -6.71 -6.32 -10.88
N SER A 245 -5.61 -6.14 -10.15
CA SER A 245 -5.24 -4.88 -9.51
C SER A 245 -4.37 -3.96 -10.39
N LEU A 246 -3.93 -4.44 -11.57
CA LEU A 246 -3.10 -3.63 -12.47
C LEU A 246 -3.91 -2.48 -13.07
N PHE A 247 -3.24 -1.36 -13.29
CA PHE A 247 -3.79 -0.14 -13.91
C PHE A 247 -5.01 0.44 -13.18
N ARG A 248 -5.13 0.20 -11.88
CA ARG A 248 -6.15 0.80 -11.03
C ARG A 248 -5.50 1.87 -10.16
N PRO A 249 -5.63 3.15 -10.51
CA PRO A 249 -5.08 4.25 -9.71
C PRO A 249 -5.85 4.44 -8.41
N VAL A 250 -5.20 5.05 -7.40
CA VAL A 250 -5.83 5.54 -6.17
C VAL A 250 -6.54 6.86 -6.46
N PHE A 251 -5.82 7.78 -7.08
CA PHE A 251 -6.27 9.15 -7.33
C PHE A 251 -6.79 9.30 -8.75
N HIS A 252 -7.89 8.61 -9.08
CA HIS A 252 -8.49 8.56 -10.42
C HIS A 252 -8.63 9.95 -11.07
N ASP A 253 -9.07 10.95 -10.29
CA ASP A 253 -9.36 12.27 -10.79
C ASP A 253 -8.09 13.06 -11.14
N LEU A 254 -6.97 12.83 -10.45
CA LEU A 254 -5.68 13.42 -10.81
C LEU A 254 -5.16 12.88 -12.15
N TRP A 255 -5.41 11.60 -12.43
CA TRP A 255 -5.04 11.00 -13.71
C TRP A 255 -5.97 11.47 -14.84
N ALA A 256 -7.26 11.57 -14.56
CA ALA A 256 -8.26 11.94 -15.58
C ALA A 256 -8.06 13.33 -16.16
N ILE A 257 -7.61 14.32 -15.35
CA ILE A 257 -7.42 15.70 -15.82
C ILE A 257 -6.16 15.93 -16.66
N ARG A 258 -5.27 14.94 -16.81
CA ARG A 258 -3.96 15.12 -17.48
C ARG A 258 -4.06 15.61 -18.91
N HIS A 259 -5.10 15.26 -19.63
CA HIS A 259 -5.30 15.69 -21.01
C HIS A 259 -5.81 17.13 -21.14
N GLU A 260 -6.17 17.78 -20.01
CA GLU A 260 -6.67 19.16 -19.96
C GLU A 260 -5.62 20.16 -19.43
N LEU A 261 -4.46 19.66 -18.99
CA LEU A 261 -3.31 20.44 -18.50
C LEU A 261 -2.35 20.86 -19.65
#